data_3caada54d99bb3f734ba7e3d5c576f0f
#
_entry.id   3caada54d99bb3f734ba7e3d5c576f0f
#
_cell.length_a   1.000
_cell.length_b   1.000
_cell.length_c   1.000
_cell.angle_alpha   90.00
_cell.angle_beta   90.00
_cell.angle_gamma   90.00
#
_symmetry.space_group_name_H-M   'P 1'
#
loop_
_entity.id
_entity.type
_entity.pdbx_description
1 polymer ?
#
loop_
_entity_poly.entity_id
_entity_poly.type
_entity_poly.pdbx_seq_one_letter_code
_entity_poly.pdbx_strand_id
1 'polypeptide(L)'
;MRAFFPMPRYGHVTSNIAEETNASLAKIRKYPPTKLFIKAIQKINATFTEKREKYPNGNETGLVDTTFAKVVKNTEKGRRLEARRVSENVFDVDSHAGSEVSRVVNLHERTCSCIKFQDLGIPCEHACSAALKDGVDILSLCIDERHIGTLRMVYQFGIIPIDIETIPSLPL
;
A
#
# COMPACT_ATOMS: atom_id res chain seq x y z
N MET A 1 7.23 -11.38 -19.73
CA MET A 1 6.03 -10.58 -20.03
C MET A 1 5.29 -10.32 -18.72
N ARG A 2 5.19 -9.07 -18.25
CA ARG A 2 4.37 -8.76 -17.05
C ARG A 2 2.91 -8.84 -17.48
N ALA A 3 2.12 -9.70 -16.82
CA ALA A 3 0.67 -9.70 -17.02
C ALA A 3 0.12 -8.32 -16.67
N PHE A 4 -0.71 -7.74 -17.53
CA PHE A 4 -1.38 -6.48 -17.27
C PHE A 4 -2.52 -6.72 -16.28
N PHE A 5 -2.42 -6.12 -15.10
CA PHE A 5 -3.51 -6.10 -14.12
C PHE A 5 -3.98 -4.65 -13.98
N PRO A 6 -5.28 -4.40 -14.10
CA PRO A 6 -5.84 -3.04 -14.01
C PRO A 6 -5.80 -2.44 -12.59
N MET A 7 -5.51 -3.26 -11.58
CA MET A 7 -5.46 -2.83 -10.19
C MET A 7 -4.02 -2.63 -9.70
N PRO A 8 -3.76 -1.68 -8.77
CA PRO A 8 -2.47 -1.52 -8.13
C PRO A 8 -2.02 -2.81 -7.45
N ARG A 9 -0.77 -3.21 -7.66
CA ARG A 9 -0.19 -4.40 -7.02
C ARG A 9 0.55 -4.10 -5.72
N TYR A 10 0.64 -2.84 -5.35
CA TYR A 10 1.33 -2.36 -4.15
C TYR A 10 2.79 -2.82 -4.04
N GLY A 11 3.41 -3.16 -5.16
CA GLY A 11 4.78 -3.70 -5.24
C GLY A 11 4.90 -5.21 -5.00
N HIS A 12 3.78 -5.92 -4.83
CA HIS A 12 3.77 -7.37 -4.66
C HIS A 12 3.61 -8.07 -6.02
N VAL A 13 4.67 -8.75 -6.46
CA VAL A 13 4.70 -9.47 -7.74
C VAL A 13 4.74 -10.99 -7.55
N THR A 14 4.89 -11.45 -6.30
CA THR A 14 5.12 -12.85 -5.94
C THR A 14 4.18 -13.32 -4.83
N SER A 15 4.20 -14.63 -4.55
CA SER A 15 3.47 -15.29 -3.45
C SER A 15 3.99 -14.96 -2.04
N ASN A 16 4.91 -14.02 -1.89
CA ASN A 16 5.57 -13.69 -0.61
C ASN A 16 4.58 -13.45 0.53
N ILE A 17 3.41 -12.82 0.26
CA ILE A 17 2.37 -12.61 1.29
C ILE A 17 1.85 -13.95 1.82
N ALA A 18 1.61 -14.92 0.93
CA ALA A 18 1.15 -16.24 1.33
C ALA A 18 2.24 -17.00 2.12
N GLU A 19 3.50 -16.87 1.71
CA GLU A 19 4.65 -17.46 2.40
C GLU A 19 4.86 -16.85 3.78
N GLU A 20 4.81 -15.53 3.92
CA GLU A 20 4.88 -14.82 5.21
C GLU A 20 3.74 -15.22 6.13
N THR A 21 2.50 -15.30 5.61
CA THR A 21 1.34 -15.76 6.36
C THR A 21 1.52 -17.20 6.81
N ASN A 22 1.98 -18.08 5.92
CA ASN A 22 2.27 -19.48 6.24
C ASN A 22 3.35 -19.61 7.31
N ALA A 23 4.44 -18.88 7.20
CA ALA A 23 5.52 -18.86 8.19
C ALA A 23 5.00 -18.35 9.54
N SER A 24 4.15 -17.34 9.53
CA SER A 24 3.56 -16.77 10.74
C SER A 24 2.67 -17.75 11.48
N LEU A 25 2.01 -18.67 10.77
CA LEU A 25 1.12 -19.69 11.31
C LEU A 25 1.84 -21.02 11.64
N ALA A 26 3.10 -21.17 11.26
CA ALA A 26 3.84 -22.43 11.37
C ALA A 26 3.83 -23.02 12.81
N LYS A 27 3.98 -22.16 13.83
CA LYS A 27 4.00 -22.56 15.23
C LYS A 27 2.64 -23.10 15.72
N ILE A 28 1.54 -22.55 15.18
CA ILE A 28 0.19 -22.92 15.63
C ILE A 28 -0.40 -24.11 14.87
N ARG A 29 0.17 -24.51 13.73
CA ARG A 29 -0.25 -25.71 12.97
C ARG A 29 -0.10 -27.02 13.72
N LYS A 30 0.70 -27.04 14.81
CA LYS A 30 0.91 -28.22 15.64
C LYS A 30 -0.28 -28.52 16.55
N TYR A 31 -1.22 -27.59 16.72
CA TYR A 31 -2.37 -27.80 17.60
C TYR A 31 -3.50 -28.55 16.88
N PRO A 32 -4.37 -29.25 17.61
CA PRO A 32 -5.62 -29.79 17.08
C PRO A 32 -6.46 -28.69 16.39
N PRO A 33 -7.34 -29.04 15.43
CA PRO A 33 -8.03 -28.06 14.58
C PRO A 33 -8.73 -26.94 15.36
N THR A 34 -9.48 -27.27 16.41
CA THR A 34 -10.19 -26.30 17.27
C THR A 34 -9.23 -25.30 17.91
N LYS A 35 -8.17 -25.84 18.56
CA LYS A 35 -7.15 -25.01 19.22
C LYS A 35 -6.35 -24.18 18.21
N LEU A 36 -6.07 -24.72 17.03
CA LEU A 36 -5.44 -24.01 15.93
C LEU A 36 -6.27 -22.80 15.52
N PHE A 37 -7.59 -22.99 15.32
CA PHE A 37 -8.50 -21.93 14.94
C PHE A 37 -8.52 -20.79 15.98
N ILE A 38 -8.65 -21.12 17.27
CA ILE A 38 -8.61 -20.12 18.35
C ILE A 38 -7.29 -19.36 18.34
N LYS A 39 -6.16 -20.06 18.21
CA LYS A 39 -4.84 -19.43 18.18
C LYS A 39 -4.66 -18.53 16.95
N ALA A 40 -5.25 -18.87 15.81
CA ALA A 40 -5.24 -18.03 14.62
C ALA A 40 -6.03 -16.73 14.86
N ILE A 41 -7.25 -16.83 15.44
CA ILE A 41 -8.06 -15.65 15.80
C ILE A 41 -7.31 -14.77 16.81
N GLN A 42 -6.74 -15.34 17.85
CA GLN A 42 -5.97 -14.59 18.85
C GLN A 42 -4.81 -13.83 18.20
N LYS A 43 -4.10 -14.46 17.26
CA LYS A 43 -2.99 -13.85 16.53
C LYS A 43 -3.47 -12.70 15.62
N ILE A 44 -4.57 -12.90 14.89
CA ILE A 44 -5.17 -11.85 14.05
C ILE A 44 -5.57 -10.65 14.92
N ASN A 45 -6.27 -10.90 16.04
CA ASN A 45 -6.69 -9.84 16.94
C ASN A 45 -5.51 -9.07 17.54
N ALA A 46 -4.43 -9.77 17.92
CA ALA A 46 -3.21 -9.13 18.40
C ALA A 46 -2.60 -8.21 17.34
N THR A 47 -2.53 -8.67 16.07
CA THR A 47 -2.06 -7.84 14.95
C THR A 47 -2.96 -6.62 14.74
N PHE A 48 -4.28 -6.79 14.81
CA PHE A 48 -5.23 -5.69 14.64
C PHE A 48 -5.08 -4.64 15.76
N THR A 49 -4.89 -5.09 16.99
CA THR A 49 -4.65 -4.21 18.15
C THR A 49 -3.35 -3.43 17.97
N GLU A 50 -2.25 -4.10 17.64
CA GLU A 50 -0.97 -3.46 17.36
C GLU A 50 -1.08 -2.38 16.28
N LYS A 51 -1.82 -2.65 15.19
CA LYS A 51 -2.03 -1.66 14.13
C LYS A 51 -2.87 -0.47 14.58
N ARG A 52 -3.92 -0.68 15.40
CA ARG A 52 -4.72 0.40 15.98
C ARG A 52 -3.90 1.29 16.91
N GLU A 53 -3.07 0.68 17.76
CA GLU A 53 -2.19 1.41 18.68
C GLU A 53 -1.11 2.21 17.96
N LYS A 54 -0.55 1.63 16.89
CA LYS A 54 0.47 2.31 16.08
C LYS A 54 -0.08 3.55 15.37
N TYR A 55 -1.33 3.53 14.96
CA TYR A 55 -1.98 4.62 14.24
C TYR A 55 -3.23 5.12 14.98
N PRO A 56 -3.05 5.88 16.08
CA PRO A 56 -4.17 6.40 16.87
C PRO A 56 -5.01 7.43 16.10
N ASN A 57 -6.17 7.77 16.65
CA ASN A 57 -7.08 8.77 16.07
C ASN A 57 -6.40 10.14 15.90
N GLY A 58 -6.74 10.87 14.83
CA GLY A 58 -6.37 12.27 14.66
C GLY A 58 -5.48 12.59 13.46
N ASN A 59 -4.99 11.59 12.71
CA ASN A 59 -4.22 11.82 11.48
C ASN A 59 -4.77 10.95 10.33
N GLU A 60 -6.02 11.17 9.97
CA GLU A 60 -6.71 10.36 8.95
C GLU A 60 -6.21 10.63 7.52
N THR A 61 -5.76 11.86 7.26
CA THR A 61 -5.23 12.28 5.96
C THR A 61 -3.75 11.97 5.77
N GLY A 62 -3.06 11.58 6.85
CA GLY A 62 -1.64 11.21 6.78
C GLY A 62 -1.41 9.89 6.02
N LEU A 63 -0.26 9.79 5.38
CA LEU A 63 0.19 8.55 4.76
C LEU A 63 0.78 7.59 5.79
N VAL A 64 0.64 6.30 5.53
CA VAL A 64 1.35 5.27 6.31
C VAL A 64 2.87 5.49 6.21
N ASP A 65 3.61 5.34 7.33
CA ASP A 65 5.04 5.68 7.45
C ASP A 65 5.90 5.16 6.29
N THR A 66 5.70 3.89 5.91
CA THR A 66 6.44 3.26 4.80
C THR A 66 6.12 3.89 3.46
N THR A 67 4.89 4.36 3.27
CA THR A 67 4.45 5.08 2.06
C THR A 67 5.05 6.46 2.05
N PHE A 68 4.96 7.20 3.14
CA PHE A 68 5.52 8.54 3.28
C PHE A 68 7.02 8.56 2.99
N ALA A 69 7.79 7.63 3.58
CA ALA A 69 9.23 7.50 3.30
C ALA A 69 9.54 7.24 1.81
N LYS A 70 8.72 6.44 1.13
CA LYS A 70 8.87 6.20 -0.32
C LYS A 70 8.56 7.46 -1.14
N VAL A 71 7.50 8.19 -0.79
CA VAL A 71 7.14 9.45 -1.46
C VAL A 71 8.25 10.48 -1.31
N VAL A 72 8.77 10.67 -0.09
CA VAL A 72 9.90 11.57 0.17
C VAL A 72 11.09 11.21 -0.72
N LYS A 73 11.49 9.94 -0.74
CA LYS A 73 12.60 9.46 -1.59
C LYS A 73 12.36 9.69 -3.07
N ASN A 74 11.13 9.48 -3.55
CA ASN A 74 10.77 9.72 -4.95
C ASN A 74 10.78 11.23 -5.26
N THR A 75 10.33 12.05 -4.33
CA THR A 75 10.36 13.52 -4.47
C THR A 75 11.79 14.05 -4.58
N GLU A 76 12.71 13.57 -3.74
CA GLU A 76 14.12 13.95 -3.82
C GLU A 76 14.75 13.58 -5.17
N LYS A 77 14.41 12.41 -5.70
CA LYS A 77 14.84 12.00 -7.05
C LYS A 77 14.17 12.87 -8.13
N GLY A 78 12.88 13.13 -7.99
CA GLY A 78 12.10 13.94 -8.94
C GLY A 78 12.61 15.37 -9.08
N ARG A 79 13.13 15.96 -7.99
CA ARG A 79 13.74 17.32 -8.03
C ARG A 79 14.93 17.44 -8.98
N ARG A 80 15.56 16.31 -9.35
CA ARG A 80 16.72 16.27 -10.25
C ARG A 80 16.32 16.05 -11.70
N LEU A 81 15.03 15.85 -11.97
CA LEU A 81 14.52 15.59 -13.32
C LEU A 81 13.87 16.86 -13.87
N GLU A 82 14.01 17.05 -15.17
CA GLU A 82 13.33 18.13 -15.85
C GLU A 82 11.95 17.68 -16.32
N ALA A 83 10.92 18.43 -15.95
CA ALA A 83 9.54 18.21 -16.38
C ALA A 83 9.09 19.31 -17.33
N ARG A 84 8.55 18.94 -18.49
CA ARG A 84 7.99 19.82 -19.50
C ARG A 84 6.51 19.56 -19.63
N ARG A 85 5.70 20.60 -19.51
CA ARG A 85 4.25 20.48 -19.70
C ARG A 85 3.93 20.26 -21.18
N VAL A 86 3.16 19.24 -21.50
CA VAL A 86 2.67 18.93 -22.84
C VAL A 86 1.21 19.39 -22.99
N SER A 87 0.38 19.13 -21.97
CA SER A 87 -1.01 19.58 -21.89
C SER A 87 -1.42 19.78 -20.43
N GLU A 88 -2.69 20.06 -20.14
CA GLU A 88 -3.18 20.45 -18.82
C GLU A 88 -2.69 19.54 -17.68
N ASN A 89 -2.73 18.23 -17.86
CA ASN A 89 -2.32 17.25 -16.82
C ASN A 89 -1.23 16.30 -17.31
N VAL A 90 -0.68 16.52 -18.52
CA VAL A 90 0.28 15.63 -19.14
C VAL A 90 1.65 16.30 -19.22
N PHE A 91 2.66 15.58 -18.77
CA PHE A 91 4.04 16.04 -18.72
C PHE A 91 4.97 15.02 -19.39
N ASP A 92 5.96 15.58 -20.08
CA ASP A 92 7.15 14.88 -20.55
C ASP A 92 8.26 15.11 -19.55
N VAL A 93 8.79 14.04 -18.95
CA VAL A 93 9.77 14.12 -17.87
C VAL A 93 10.97 13.26 -18.21
N ASP A 94 12.18 13.75 -17.99
CA ASP A 94 13.39 12.99 -18.20
C ASP A 94 13.36 11.66 -17.46
N SER A 95 13.82 10.58 -18.08
CA SER A 95 13.83 9.26 -17.44
C SER A 95 14.83 9.15 -16.28
N HIS A 96 15.89 9.96 -16.33
CA HIS A 96 16.89 10.22 -15.29
C HIS A 96 17.62 11.53 -15.61
N ALA A 97 18.32 12.10 -14.65
CA ALA A 97 19.00 13.37 -14.83
C ALA A 97 19.98 13.33 -16.02
N GLY A 98 19.83 14.27 -16.96
CA GLY A 98 20.65 14.36 -18.17
C GLY A 98 20.31 13.32 -19.25
N SER A 99 19.15 12.67 -19.19
CA SER A 99 18.72 11.70 -20.18
C SER A 99 18.05 12.37 -21.38
N GLU A 100 18.35 11.87 -22.57
CA GLU A 100 17.60 12.19 -23.80
C GLU A 100 16.27 11.43 -23.89
N VAL A 101 16.09 10.38 -23.06
CA VAL A 101 14.87 9.58 -23.01
C VAL A 101 13.95 10.14 -21.95
N SER A 102 12.71 10.39 -22.33
CA SER A 102 11.68 10.92 -21.45
C SER A 102 10.60 9.90 -21.08
N ARG A 103 9.77 10.27 -20.11
CA ARG A 103 8.62 9.51 -19.62
C ARG A 103 7.38 10.39 -19.64
N VAL A 104 6.31 9.87 -20.21
CA VAL A 104 5.02 10.55 -20.18
C VAL A 104 4.34 10.30 -18.84
N VAL A 105 3.92 11.36 -18.19
CA VAL A 105 3.18 11.36 -16.91
C VAL A 105 1.84 12.02 -17.12
N ASN A 106 0.76 11.39 -16.67
CA ASN A 106 -0.56 12.00 -16.53
C ASN A 106 -0.90 12.08 -15.04
N LEU A 107 -0.94 13.30 -14.49
CA LEU A 107 -1.21 13.51 -13.06
C LEU A 107 -2.67 13.23 -12.70
N HIS A 108 -3.62 13.58 -13.59
CA HIS A 108 -5.04 13.34 -13.37
C HIS A 108 -5.38 11.84 -13.31
N GLU A 109 -4.88 11.08 -14.27
CA GLU A 109 -5.07 9.63 -14.32
C GLU A 109 -4.14 8.85 -13.39
N ARG A 110 -3.22 9.55 -12.72
CA ARG A 110 -2.20 8.94 -11.85
C ARG A 110 -1.39 7.85 -12.56
N THR A 111 -0.98 8.13 -13.80
CA THR A 111 -0.22 7.18 -14.63
C THR A 111 1.14 7.74 -15.05
N CYS A 112 2.08 6.83 -15.28
CA CYS A 112 3.38 7.14 -15.84
C CYS A 112 3.83 5.99 -16.76
N SER A 113 4.47 6.30 -17.88
CA SER A 113 5.00 5.28 -18.78
C SER A 113 6.07 4.36 -18.16
N CYS A 114 6.62 4.72 -16.98
CA CYS A 114 7.46 3.82 -16.18
C CYS A 114 6.68 2.75 -15.40
N ILE A 115 5.35 2.81 -15.39
CA ILE A 115 4.39 1.90 -14.73
C ILE A 115 4.42 1.96 -13.19
N LYS A 116 5.47 2.48 -12.55
CA LYS A 116 5.59 2.48 -11.07
C LYS A 116 4.48 3.27 -10.37
N PHE A 117 3.96 4.33 -10.98
CA PHE A 117 2.94 5.17 -10.36
C PHE A 117 1.65 4.37 -10.14
N GLN A 118 1.10 3.79 -11.20
CA GLN A 118 -0.13 3.00 -11.15
C GLN A 118 0.05 1.64 -10.46
N ASP A 119 1.23 1.03 -10.56
CA ASP A 119 1.52 -0.28 -9.92
C ASP A 119 1.65 -0.16 -8.39
N LEU A 120 2.24 0.92 -7.91
CA LEU A 120 2.47 1.15 -6.48
C LEU A 120 1.36 1.93 -5.79
N GLY A 121 0.54 2.66 -6.57
CA GLY A 121 -0.46 3.59 -6.03
C GLY A 121 0.17 4.79 -5.31
N ILE A 122 1.43 5.12 -5.63
CA ILE A 122 2.16 6.29 -5.13
C ILE A 122 2.94 6.94 -6.26
N PRO A 123 3.11 8.27 -6.28
CA PRO A 123 3.83 8.95 -7.33
C PRO A 123 5.28 8.46 -7.42
N CYS A 124 5.70 8.09 -8.64
CA CYS A 124 7.08 7.77 -8.95
C CYS A 124 7.92 9.06 -9.05
N GLU A 125 9.23 8.93 -9.21
CA GLU A 125 10.14 10.07 -9.38
C GLU A 125 9.72 11.03 -10.50
N HIS A 126 9.21 10.51 -11.62
CA HIS A 126 8.74 11.32 -12.75
C HIS A 126 7.45 12.07 -12.40
N ALA A 127 6.50 11.40 -11.74
CA ALA A 127 5.26 12.03 -11.29
C ALA A 127 5.52 13.10 -10.22
N CYS A 128 6.48 12.89 -9.33
CA CYS A 128 6.91 13.90 -8.37
C CYS A 128 7.50 15.13 -9.08
N SER A 129 8.34 14.94 -10.10
CA SER A 129 8.90 16.04 -10.89
C SER A 129 7.79 16.86 -11.59
N ALA A 130 6.84 16.17 -12.23
CA ALA A 130 5.68 16.80 -12.87
C ALA A 130 4.82 17.59 -11.86
N ALA A 131 4.54 17.00 -10.69
CA ALA A 131 3.77 17.64 -9.63
C ALA A 131 4.47 18.88 -9.06
N LEU A 132 5.78 18.82 -8.84
CA LEU A 132 6.58 19.98 -8.41
C LEU A 132 6.52 21.11 -9.45
N LYS A 133 6.56 20.78 -10.75
CA LYS A 133 6.47 21.75 -11.84
C LYS A 133 5.11 22.42 -11.89
N ASP A 134 4.06 21.68 -11.60
CA ASP A 134 2.67 22.13 -11.67
C ASP A 134 2.14 22.74 -10.37
N GLY A 135 2.89 22.64 -9.27
CA GLY A 135 2.46 23.08 -7.94
C GLY A 135 1.38 22.19 -7.30
N VAL A 136 1.24 20.94 -7.77
CA VAL A 136 0.29 19.96 -7.22
C VAL A 136 0.87 19.33 -5.95
N ASP A 137 0.03 19.19 -4.93
CA ASP A 137 0.43 18.46 -3.72
C ASP A 137 0.72 16.99 -4.04
N ILE A 138 1.97 16.59 -3.83
CA ILE A 138 2.44 15.23 -4.11
C ILE A 138 1.72 14.17 -3.27
N LEU A 139 1.32 14.53 -2.04
CA LEU A 139 0.64 13.59 -1.15
C LEU A 139 -0.78 13.27 -1.64
N SER A 140 -1.46 14.25 -2.25
CA SER A 140 -2.78 14.07 -2.84
C SER A 140 -2.80 13.12 -4.05
N LEU A 141 -1.64 12.86 -4.65
CA LEU A 141 -1.49 11.90 -5.75
C LEU A 141 -1.43 10.45 -5.30
N CYS A 142 -1.28 10.20 -3.99
CA CYS A 142 -1.37 8.85 -3.45
C CYS A 142 -2.82 8.34 -3.49
N ILE A 143 -2.99 7.04 -3.70
CA ILE A 143 -4.32 6.42 -3.63
C ILE A 143 -4.78 6.30 -2.17
N ASP A 144 -6.11 6.24 -1.96
CA ASP A 144 -6.74 6.27 -0.64
C ASP A 144 -6.28 5.12 0.27
N GLU A 145 -5.98 3.95 -0.31
CA GLU A 145 -5.49 2.78 0.42
C GLU A 145 -4.11 2.98 1.06
N ARG A 146 -3.42 4.06 0.73
CA ARG A 146 -2.13 4.44 1.33
C ARG A 146 -2.25 5.37 2.52
N HIS A 147 -3.47 5.84 2.80
CA HIS A 147 -3.73 6.75 3.92
C HIS A 147 -4.01 5.99 5.22
N ILE A 148 -3.66 6.62 6.33
CA ILE A 148 -3.87 6.08 7.69
C ILE A 148 -5.35 5.86 7.96
N GLY A 149 -6.24 6.74 7.47
CA GLY A 149 -7.69 6.61 7.62
C GLY A 149 -8.22 5.28 7.06
N THR A 150 -7.85 4.94 5.82
CA THR A 150 -8.25 3.67 5.20
C THR A 150 -7.67 2.46 5.93
N LEU A 151 -6.40 2.52 6.31
CA LEU A 151 -5.75 1.45 7.09
C LEU A 151 -6.49 1.22 8.41
N ARG A 152 -6.91 2.28 9.10
CA ARG A 152 -7.66 2.19 10.36
C ARG A 152 -9.04 1.57 10.17
N MET A 153 -9.76 1.92 9.08
CA MET A 153 -11.03 1.27 8.75
C MET A 153 -10.89 -0.25 8.63
N VAL A 154 -9.82 -0.73 8.01
CA VAL A 154 -9.53 -2.17 7.88
C VAL A 154 -9.33 -2.84 9.25
N TYR A 155 -8.66 -2.16 10.18
CA TYR A 155 -8.34 -2.71 11.51
C TYR A 155 -9.31 -2.30 12.61
N GLN A 156 -10.40 -1.61 12.27
CA GLN A 156 -11.36 -1.06 13.24
C GLN A 156 -11.98 -2.14 14.13
N PHE A 157 -12.38 -3.26 13.53
CA PHE A 157 -13.05 -4.36 14.23
C PHE A 157 -12.13 -5.57 14.35
N GLY A 158 -12.11 -6.17 15.52
CA GLY A 158 -11.51 -7.49 15.73
C GLY A 158 -12.47 -8.61 15.36
N ILE A 159 -11.95 -9.83 15.31
CA ILE A 159 -12.76 -11.04 15.21
C ILE A 159 -13.25 -11.38 16.62
N ILE A 160 -14.57 -11.50 16.81
CA ILE A 160 -15.15 -11.89 18.10
C ILE A 160 -14.69 -13.30 18.43
N PRO A 161 -14.04 -13.52 19.59
CA PRO A 161 -13.64 -14.86 20.02
C PRO A 161 -14.86 -15.78 20.17
N ILE A 162 -14.74 -17.01 19.72
CA ILE A 162 -15.79 -18.04 19.95
C ILE A 162 -15.51 -18.67 21.30
N ASP A 163 -16.49 -18.62 22.18
CA ASP A 163 -16.49 -19.42 23.41
C ASP A 163 -16.91 -20.85 23.09
N ILE A 164 -15.96 -21.76 23.16
CA ILE A 164 -16.16 -23.16 22.78
C ILE A 164 -17.10 -23.89 23.77
N GLU A 165 -17.16 -23.43 25.02
CA GLU A 165 -18.03 -24.02 26.04
C GLU A 165 -19.52 -23.77 25.73
N THR A 166 -19.81 -22.73 24.92
CA THR A 166 -21.16 -22.39 24.49
C THR A 166 -21.60 -23.06 23.17
N ILE A 167 -20.70 -23.80 22.50
CA ILE A 167 -21.07 -24.51 21.28
C ILE A 167 -21.84 -25.77 21.65
N PRO A 168 -23.12 -25.91 21.26
CA PRO A 168 -23.86 -27.13 21.50
C PRO A 168 -23.10 -28.32 20.90
N SER A 169 -22.94 -29.42 21.69
CA SER A 169 -22.42 -30.66 21.15
C SER A 169 -23.36 -31.13 20.03
N LEU A 170 -22.83 -31.27 18.81
CA LEU A 170 -23.60 -31.87 17.71
C LEU A 170 -24.06 -33.27 18.16
N PRO A 171 -25.33 -33.62 18.02
CA PRO A 171 -25.79 -35.01 18.27
C PRO A 171 -25.05 -35.91 17.26
N LEU A 172 -24.46 -36.97 17.80
CA LEU A 172 -23.84 -38.07 17.02
C LEU A 172 -24.87 -38.80 16.21
#